data_ec3b0a221e3e39cb23b99319f72dd4f0
#
_entry.id   ec3b0a221e3e39cb23b99319f72dd4f0
#
_cell.length_a   1.000
_cell.length_b   1.000
_cell.length_c   1.000
_cell.angle_alpha   90.00
_cell.angle_beta   90.00
_cell.angle_gamma   90.00
#
_symmetry.space_group_name_H-M   'P 1'
#
loop_
_entity.id
_entity.type
_entity.pdbx_description
1 polymer ?
#
loop_
_entity_poly.entity_id
_entity_poly.type
_entity_poly.pdbx_seq_one_letter_code
_entity_poly.pdbx_strand_id
1 'polypeptide(L)'
;MGDGTGAIDMMKKTSAGISRRGLLGAFAASAVAAAPSYSNAAGFLRGAGDIRRIAMHSGRTGERLDTIYWIEGEYIAEAVREINVHMRDWRTGEAVQMDLRTIDIMSAALNLMDTTEPYLLLSGYRSPKTNSMLSS
;
A
#
# COMPACT_ATOMS: atom_id res chain seq x y z
N MET A 1 -49.69 -49.27 -25.12
CA MET A 1 -48.50 -49.49 -25.91
C MET A 1 -47.83 -48.11 -26.17
N GLY A 2 -46.64 -47.93 -25.73
CA GLY A 2 -45.82 -46.81 -26.18
C GLY A 2 -45.46 -45.84 -25.07
N ASP A 3 -44.44 -46.22 -24.42
CA ASP A 3 -43.48 -45.50 -23.64
C ASP A 3 -43.09 -44.16 -24.19
N GLY A 4 -43.01 -43.18 -23.31
CA GLY A 4 -42.39 -41.90 -23.56
C GLY A 4 -41.82 -41.33 -22.28
N THR A 5 -40.74 -41.93 -21.85
CA THR A 5 -39.94 -41.42 -20.71
C THR A 5 -39.24 -40.13 -21.12
N GLY A 6 -39.76 -39.00 -20.72
CA GLY A 6 -39.12 -37.71 -20.79
C GLY A 6 -38.20 -37.49 -19.58
N ALA A 7 -36.92 -37.67 -19.79
CA ALA A 7 -35.91 -37.34 -18.79
C ALA A 7 -35.88 -35.83 -18.54
N ILE A 8 -36.21 -35.44 -17.33
CA ILE A 8 -36.05 -34.06 -16.85
C ILE A 8 -34.58 -33.93 -16.44
N ASP A 9 -33.83 -33.29 -17.30
CA ASP A 9 -32.45 -32.92 -17.02
C ASP A 9 -32.50 -31.81 -15.96
N MET A 10 -32.15 -32.20 -14.73
CA MET A 10 -31.97 -31.29 -13.61
C MET A 10 -30.74 -30.47 -13.84
N MET A 11 -30.89 -29.25 -14.33
CA MET A 11 -29.86 -28.21 -14.28
C MET A 11 -29.40 -28.04 -12.84
N LYS A 12 -28.30 -28.68 -12.51
CA LYS A 12 -27.54 -28.48 -11.27
C LYS A 12 -26.90 -27.11 -11.31
N LYS A 13 -27.58 -26.15 -10.72
CA LYS A 13 -27.07 -24.79 -10.51
C LYS A 13 -25.93 -24.88 -9.49
N THR A 14 -24.71 -25.03 -9.97
CA THR A 14 -23.51 -24.89 -9.15
C THR A 14 -23.35 -23.41 -8.80
N SER A 15 -23.78 -23.04 -7.61
CA SER A 15 -23.40 -21.77 -7.01
C SER A 15 -21.93 -21.89 -6.63
N ALA A 16 -21.06 -21.38 -7.47
CA ALA A 16 -19.67 -21.19 -7.14
C ALA A 16 -19.60 -20.15 -6.01
N GLY A 17 -19.51 -20.62 -4.79
CA GLY A 17 -19.24 -19.78 -3.63
C GLY A 17 -17.87 -19.14 -3.80
N ILE A 18 -17.84 -17.84 -3.97
CA ILE A 18 -16.60 -17.05 -3.98
C ILE A 18 -15.96 -17.22 -2.62
N SER A 19 -14.86 -17.94 -2.54
CA SER A 19 -14.15 -18.14 -1.30
C SER A 19 -13.54 -16.80 -0.83
N ARG A 20 -13.48 -16.57 0.48
CA ARG A 20 -12.85 -15.37 1.05
C ARG A 20 -11.40 -15.17 0.60
N ARG A 21 -10.71 -16.24 0.22
CA ARG A 21 -9.37 -16.20 -0.39
C ARG A 21 -9.39 -15.63 -1.81
N GLY A 22 -10.45 -15.90 -2.61
CA GLY A 22 -10.61 -15.34 -3.95
C GLY A 22 -10.94 -13.85 -3.93
N LEU A 23 -11.61 -13.35 -2.87
CA LEU A 23 -11.95 -11.94 -2.73
C LEU A 23 -10.68 -11.10 -2.41
N LEU A 24 -9.75 -11.63 -1.59
CA LEU A 24 -8.46 -10.98 -1.32
C LEU A 24 -7.57 -10.93 -2.56
N GLY A 25 -7.65 -11.92 -3.45
CA GLY A 25 -6.93 -11.90 -4.73
C GLY A 25 -7.48 -10.90 -5.75
N ALA A 26 -8.76 -10.53 -5.67
CA ALA A 26 -9.39 -9.58 -6.60
C ALA A 26 -9.02 -8.11 -6.32
N PHE A 27 -8.60 -7.78 -5.10
CA PHE A 27 -8.12 -6.43 -4.75
C PHE A 27 -6.63 -6.19 -5.05
N ALA A 28 -5.87 -7.25 -5.33
CA ALA A 28 -4.44 -7.16 -5.63
C ALA A 28 -4.12 -6.73 -7.07
N ALA A 29 -5.13 -6.53 -7.93
CA ALA A 29 -4.93 -6.29 -9.37
C ALA A 29 -4.60 -4.83 -9.75
N SER A 30 -4.30 -3.96 -8.77
CA SER A 30 -3.77 -2.63 -9.06
C SER A 30 -2.26 -2.60 -8.84
N ALA A 31 -1.54 -3.49 -9.53
CA ALA A 31 -0.09 -3.46 -9.55
C ALA A 31 0.38 -2.12 -10.14
N VAL A 32 1.07 -1.32 -9.35
CA VAL A 32 1.84 -0.20 -9.86
C VAL A 32 3.02 -0.78 -10.63
N ALA A 33 2.86 -0.91 -11.95
CA ALA A 33 3.87 -1.46 -12.84
C ALA A 33 5.03 -0.46 -13.03
N ALA A 34 5.75 -0.15 -11.96
CA ALA A 34 6.99 0.62 -11.99
C ALA A 34 7.83 0.32 -10.75
N ALA A 35 8.11 -0.96 -10.50
CA ALA A 35 9.16 -1.30 -9.55
C ALA A 35 10.48 -1.40 -10.30
N PRO A 36 11.41 -0.43 -10.19
CA PRO A 36 12.78 -0.68 -10.57
C PRO A 36 13.32 -1.85 -9.72
N SER A 37 14.09 -2.72 -10.35
CA SER A 37 14.68 -3.90 -9.73
C SER A 37 15.51 -3.54 -8.48
N TYR A 38 14.95 -3.79 -7.30
CA TYR A 38 15.59 -3.51 -6.01
C TYR A 38 16.57 -4.58 -5.55
N SER A 39 17.28 -5.21 -6.47
CA SER A 39 18.13 -6.37 -6.19
C SER A 39 19.26 -6.14 -5.17
N ASN A 40 19.67 -4.91 -4.91
CA ASN A 40 20.79 -4.61 -4.00
C ASN A 40 20.35 -4.23 -2.57
N ALA A 41 19.08 -3.92 -2.36
CA ALA A 41 18.53 -3.63 -1.03
C ALA A 41 17.91 -4.89 -0.36
N ALA A 42 17.90 -6.01 -1.06
CA ALA A 42 17.20 -7.25 -0.64
C ALA A 42 17.65 -7.80 0.72
N GLY A 43 18.88 -7.53 1.14
CA GLY A 43 19.38 -7.97 2.44
C GLY A 43 18.77 -7.20 3.61
N PHE A 44 18.63 -5.89 3.47
CA PHE A 44 18.04 -5.02 4.48
C PHE A 44 16.50 -5.17 4.52
N LEU A 45 15.88 -5.32 3.36
CA LEU A 45 14.42 -5.43 3.23
C LEU A 45 13.85 -6.79 3.72
N ARG A 46 14.69 -7.79 3.98
CA ARG A 46 14.26 -9.03 4.64
C ARG A 46 13.66 -8.79 6.03
N GLY A 47 14.04 -7.69 6.70
CA GLY A 47 13.44 -7.26 7.95
C GLY A 47 12.04 -6.63 7.81
N ALA A 48 11.65 -6.25 6.59
CA ALA A 48 10.36 -5.62 6.34
C ALA A 48 9.18 -6.62 6.27
N GLY A 49 9.48 -7.93 6.09
CA GLY A 49 8.47 -8.99 6.03
C GLY A 49 7.62 -8.98 4.77
N ASP A 50 6.67 -9.92 4.70
CA ASP A 50 5.74 -10.09 3.57
C ASP A 50 4.58 -9.09 3.62
N ILE A 51 4.36 -8.44 4.75
CA ILE A 51 3.41 -7.35 4.96
C ILE A 51 4.18 -6.16 5.51
N ARG A 52 4.13 -5.02 4.79
CA ARG A 52 4.78 -3.79 5.23
C ARG A 52 3.74 -2.73 5.57
N ARG A 53 3.90 -2.19 6.75
CA ARG A 53 3.05 -1.15 7.32
C ARG A 53 3.90 0.07 7.63
N ILE A 54 3.33 1.25 7.50
CA ILE A 54 3.91 2.50 7.94
C ILE A 54 2.89 3.28 8.76
N ALA A 55 3.33 3.82 9.88
CA ALA A 55 2.53 4.73 10.70
C ALA A 55 3.28 6.06 10.86
N MET A 56 2.58 7.16 10.62
CA MET A 56 3.12 8.51 10.70
C MET A 56 2.13 9.47 11.36
N HIS A 57 2.64 10.46 12.07
CA HIS A 57 1.88 11.57 12.63
C HIS A 57 2.53 12.88 12.20
N SER A 58 1.79 13.73 11.49
CA SER A 58 2.29 15.04 11.08
C SER A 58 2.25 16.01 12.25
N GLY A 59 3.41 16.47 12.69
CA GLY A 59 3.52 17.48 13.72
C GLY A 59 3.06 18.88 13.27
N ARG A 60 2.79 19.09 12.00
CA ARG A 60 2.35 20.38 11.42
C ARG A 60 0.85 20.45 11.19
N THR A 61 0.27 19.36 10.68
CA THR A 61 -1.17 19.32 10.34
C THR A 61 -2.00 18.57 11.38
N GLY A 62 -1.37 17.80 12.27
CA GLY A 62 -2.03 16.91 13.22
C GLY A 62 -2.58 15.64 12.58
N GLU A 63 -2.43 15.47 11.25
CA GLU A 63 -2.92 14.31 10.54
C GLU A 63 -2.16 13.05 10.95
N ARG A 64 -2.85 11.92 10.91
CA ARG A 64 -2.27 10.60 11.20
C ARG A 64 -2.48 9.71 9.99
N LEU A 65 -1.47 8.92 9.68
CA LEU A 65 -1.49 7.86 8.69
C LEU A 65 -1.08 6.56 9.38
N ASP A 66 -1.80 5.50 9.10
CA ASP A 66 -1.49 4.15 9.52
C ASP A 66 -2.04 3.19 8.47
N THR A 67 -1.15 2.70 7.60
CA THR A 67 -1.57 1.94 6.43
C THR A 67 -0.62 0.80 6.12
N ILE A 68 -1.17 -0.30 5.63
CA ILE A 68 -0.43 -1.39 5.00
C ILE A 68 -0.29 -1.04 3.53
N TYR A 69 0.94 -0.89 3.05
CA TYR A 69 1.22 -0.45 1.68
C TYR A 69 1.87 -1.51 0.79
N TRP A 70 2.23 -2.66 1.38
CA TRP A 70 2.84 -3.79 0.67
C TRP A 70 2.33 -5.11 1.23
N ILE A 71 1.92 -6.02 0.34
CA ILE A 71 1.50 -7.37 0.68
C ILE A 71 2.06 -8.34 -0.37
N GLU A 72 2.75 -9.38 0.09
CA GLU A 72 3.17 -10.54 -0.72
C GLU A 72 3.83 -10.18 -2.07
N GLY A 73 4.69 -9.19 -2.08
CA GLY A 73 5.44 -8.82 -3.28
C GLY A 73 4.88 -7.62 -4.05
N GLU A 74 3.72 -7.06 -3.66
CA GLU A 74 3.05 -5.99 -4.40
C GLU A 74 2.74 -4.76 -3.54
N TYR A 75 2.91 -3.57 -4.13
CA TYR A 75 2.50 -2.32 -3.52
C TYR A 75 1.00 -2.09 -3.72
N ILE A 76 0.31 -1.64 -2.66
CA ILE A 76 -1.09 -1.26 -2.68
C ILE A 76 -1.18 0.20 -3.16
N ALA A 77 -1.68 0.41 -4.37
CA ALA A 77 -1.67 1.71 -5.03
C ALA A 77 -2.40 2.81 -4.22
N GLU A 78 -3.52 2.47 -3.59
CA GLU A 78 -4.28 3.38 -2.72
C GLU A 78 -3.44 3.83 -1.53
N ALA A 79 -2.81 2.89 -0.83
CA ALA A 79 -1.97 3.17 0.33
C ALA A 79 -0.75 4.02 -0.05
N VAL A 80 -0.14 3.76 -1.22
CA VAL A 80 0.95 4.59 -1.75
C VAL A 80 0.48 6.03 -2.00
N ARG A 81 -0.73 6.22 -2.55
CA ARG A 81 -1.31 7.57 -2.73
C ARG A 81 -1.54 8.27 -1.39
N GLU A 82 -2.06 7.57 -0.39
CA GLU A 82 -2.25 8.10 0.96
C GLU A 82 -0.91 8.56 1.57
N ILE A 83 0.15 7.76 1.42
CA ILE A 83 1.50 8.12 1.86
C ILE A 83 1.96 9.41 1.17
N ASN A 84 1.82 9.50 -0.16
CA ASN A 84 2.22 10.68 -0.93
C ASN A 84 1.48 11.93 -0.47
N VAL A 85 0.16 11.83 -0.24
CA VAL A 85 -0.67 12.93 0.27
C VAL A 85 -0.28 13.32 1.69
N HIS A 86 -0.03 12.33 2.57
CA HIS A 86 0.40 12.60 3.94
C HIS A 86 1.75 13.32 4.00
N MET A 87 2.67 12.99 3.09
CA MET A 87 4.00 13.58 2.99
C MET A 87 4.08 14.79 2.06
N ARG A 88 2.94 15.35 1.64
CA ARG A 88 2.86 16.54 0.77
C ARG A 88 3.50 17.78 1.39
N ASP A 89 3.75 18.78 0.57
CA ASP A 89 4.01 20.13 1.06
C ASP A 89 2.74 20.68 1.73
N TRP A 90 2.71 20.68 3.05
CA TRP A 90 1.53 21.10 3.81
C TRP A 90 1.17 22.58 3.62
N ARG A 91 2.09 23.42 3.11
CA ARG A 91 1.84 24.84 2.85
C ARG A 91 1.12 25.07 1.54
N THR A 92 1.48 24.30 0.51
CA THR A 92 0.94 24.45 -0.86
C THR A 92 -0.11 23.39 -1.18
N GLY A 93 -0.17 22.29 -0.42
CA GLY A 93 -0.98 21.11 -0.72
C GLY A 93 -0.42 20.23 -1.82
N GLU A 94 0.74 20.59 -2.40
CA GLU A 94 1.36 19.84 -3.49
C GLU A 94 1.93 18.52 -3.01
N ALA A 95 1.48 17.42 -3.62
CA ALA A 95 1.97 16.06 -3.37
C ALA A 95 2.78 15.57 -4.57
N VAL A 96 3.83 14.82 -4.29
CA VAL A 96 4.65 14.12 -5.29
C VAL A 96 4.74 12.65 -4.96
N GLN A 97 5.16 11.86 -5.92
CA GLN A 97 5.44 10.45 -5.68
C GLN A 97 6.72 10.33 -4.84
N MET A 98 6.58 9.79 -3.63
CA MET A 98 7.70 9.51 -2.75
C MET A 98 8.48 8.30 -3.24
N ASP A 99 9.79 8.26 -2.96
CA ASP A 99 10.60 7.07 -3.22
C ASP A 99 10.18 5.94 -2.27
N LEU A 100 9.58 4.90 -2.83
CA LEU A 100 9.09 3.75 -2.05
C LEU A 100 10.21 3.01 -1.31
N ARG A 101 11.46 3.09 -1.78
CA ARG A 101 12.61 2.53 -1.05
C ARG A 101 12.82 3.21 0.29
N THR A 102 12.60 4.52 0.35
CA THR A 102 12.65 5.26 1.62
C THR A 102 11.58 4.76 2.57
N ILE A 103 10.35 4.57 2.09
CA ILE A 103 9.24 4.05 2.90
C ILE A 103 9.53 2.62 3.36
N ASP A 104 10.09 1.78 2.50
CA ASP A 104 10.50 0.42 2.84
C ASP A 104 11.57 0.38 3.94
N ILE A 105 12.56 1.27 3.85
CA ILE A 105 13.60 1.41 4.89
C ILE A 105 12.98 1.85 6.23
N MET A 106 12.07 2.80 6.21
CA MET A 106 11.35 3.25 7.40
C MET A 106 10.54 2.12 8.03
N SER A 107 9.80 1.35 7.23
CA SER A 107 9.04 0.19 7.71
C SER A 107 9.96 -0.88 8.29
N ALA A 108 11.05 -1.21 7.61
CA ALA A 108 12.04 -2.18 8.10
C ALA A 108 12.69 -1.73 9.42
N ALA A 109 12.97 -0.44 9.58
CA ALA A 109 13.54 0.10 10.81
C ALA A 109 12.58 -0.05 12.01
N LEU A 110 11.27 0.20 11.83
CA LEU A 110 10.29 -0.02 12.89
C LEU A 110 10.24 -1.49 13.31
N ASN A 111 10.25 -2.42 12.34
CA ASN A 111 10.25 -3.85 12.61
C ASN A 111 11.52 -4.29 13.36
N LEU A 112 12.68 -3.79 12.96
CA LEU A 112 13.96 -4.10 13.62
C LEU A 112 14.05 -3.53 15.04
N MET A 113 13.39 -2.41 15.31
CA MET A 113 13.31 -1.81 16.65
C MET A 113 12.22 -2.42 17.52
N ASP A 114 11.43 -3.36 16.96
CA ASP A 114 10.27 -3.98 17.63
C ASP A 114 9.31 -2.93 18.22
N THR A 115 8.99 -1.90 17.43
CA THR A 115 8.13 -0.81 17.86
C THR A 115 6.99 -0.58 16.88
N THR A 116 5.84 -0.16 17.41
CA THR A 116 4.66 0.24 16.67
C THR A 116 4.43 1.76 16.72
N GLU A 117 5.32 2.50 17.38
CA GLU A 117 5.21 3.95 17.51
C GLU A 117 5.28 4.62 16.13
N PRO A 118 4.35 5.55 15.82
CA PRO A 118 4.36 6.23 14.54
C PRO A 118 5.55 7.19 14.43
N TYR A 119 6.09 7.33 13.22
CA TYR A 119 7.05 8.38 12.94
C TYR A 119 6.44 9.77 13.13
N LEU A 120 7.15 10.67 13.79
CA LEU A 120 6.80 12.08 13.80
C LEU A 120 7.30 12.72 12.50
N LEU A 121 6.37 13.03 11.60
CA LEU A 121 6.67 13.72 10.36
C LEU A 121 6.74 15.24 10.61
N LEU A 122 7.93 15.80 10.58
CA LEU A 122 8.16 17.25 10.71
C LEU A 122 8.05 17.96 9.36
N SER A 123 8.49 17.32 8.28
CA SER A 123 8.40 17.82 6.91
C SER A 123 8.57 16.65 5.95
N GLY A 124 7.67 16.53 5.00
CA GLY A 124 7.80 15.64 3.85
C GLY A 124 8.38 16.41 2.65
N TYR A 125 7.65 16.39 1.53
CA TYR A 125 8.00 17.14 0.33
C TYR A 125 7.96 18.65 0.58
N ARG A 126 8.86 19.36 -0.06
CA ARG A 126 8.87 20.81 -0.13
C ARG A 126 8.86 21.25 -1.58
N SER A 127 7.82 21.96 -2.00
CA SER A 127 7.75 22.54 -3.32
C SER A 127 8.85 23.58 -3.53
N PRO A 128 9.26 23.88 -4.76
CA PRO A 128 10.23 24.94 -5.04
C PRO A 128 9.81 26.29 -4.44
N LYS A 129 8.51 26.57 -4.44
CA LYS A 129 7.95 27.78 -3.82
C LYS A 129 8.19 27.80 -2.31
N THR A 130 7.88 26.73 -1.61
CA THR A 130 8.15 26.63 -0.17
C THR A 130 9.65 26.68 0.14
N ASN A 131 10.45 25.99 -0.67
CA ASN A 131 11.89 25.98 -0.47
C ASN A 131 12.51 27.38 -0.64
N SER A 132 12.08 28.15 -1.61
CA SER A 132 12.57 29.54 -1.80
C SER A 132 12.16 30.47 -0.64
N MET A 133 10.96 30.29 -0.06
CA MET A 133 10.51 31.05 1.11
C MET A 133 11.31 30.74 2.38
N LEU A 134 11.86 29.55 2.50
CA LEU A 134 12.63 29.12 3.68
C LEU A 134 14.13 29.42 3.57
N SER A 135 14.60 29.77 2.37
CA SER A 135 16.02 30.08 2.07
C SER A 135 16.32 31.57 2.16
N SER A 136 15.31 32.40 2.33
CA SER A 136 15.41 33.85 2.58
C SER A 136 15.33 34.12 4.06
#